data_259695cb12bc09299b5987380c0c1f4e
#
_entry.id   259695cb12bc09299b5987380c0c1f4e
#
_cell.length_a   1.000
_cell.length_b   1.000
_cell.length_c   1.000
_cell.angle_alpha   90.00
_cell.angle_beta   90.00
_cell.angle_gamma   90.00
#
_symmetry.space_group_name_H-M   'P 1'
#
loop_
_entity.id
_entity.type
_entity.pdbx_description
1 polymer ?
#
loop_
_entity_poly.entity_id
_entity_poly.type
_entity_poly.pdbx_seq_one_letter_code
_entity_poly.pdbx_strand_id
1 'polypeptide(L)'
;MTTPPAAPLRVTLANGSFEQPAVTGVEILPDASQTQAAKRVPGWLTTASDHRIELWQSGFQGVPAADGAQFAELNANEVSTLYQDLPTTPGTKLYWRLYHRGRQGQDTMALDIGAPGNTVEQRRFTDGTTAWGYYTGTYTVPAGQTTTRFAFRSLSAAGGNRSVGNFLDGIFFGTAPHVELAKTAVPAGPLEVGDVVTYRITARNEGGGGAENLVLSDVVPQGMTYLPGSLRVVDGPNAGAKSDARGDDQAYYDAAANKVVFHLGNGASGGQGGSLPNTEALPAGTTVEYRAVIDRAAGGKQISNTATAAYENRLGDTPEPLTSTSNEQITEVRPAADLAVTKAADATTVTVGQTVTYRITVRNTGPNDSSGVTVTDRLPDGLAFLSADGTDGSYDPATGRWTVGDLADGATATLVLRAKATKAGPTGNTATATANEKDPDTTNNTDTVSVCVEPAPSCCDPCAGQE
;
A
#
# COMPACT_ATOMS: atom_id res chain seq x y z
N MET A 1 -12.47 0.25 19.13
CA MET A 1 -12.05 -0.44 17.90
C MET A 1 -13.23 -1.28 17.45
N THR A 2 -13.94 -0.85 16.40
CA THR A 2 -14.98 -1.67 15.79
C THR A 2 -14.26 -2.73 14.96
N THR A 3 -14.46 -4.01 15.28
CA THR A 3 -14.04 -5.13 14.41
C THR A 3 -14.56 -4.86 13.00
N PRO A 4 -13.71 -4.91 11.97
CA PRO A 4 -14.20 -4.83 10.61
C PRO A 4 -15.25 -5.93 10.40
N PRO A 5 -16.29 -5.68 9.59
CA PRO A 5 -17.27 -6.72 9.28
C PRO A 5 -16.52 -7.93 8.69
N ALA A 6 -16.90 -9.12 9.11
CA ALA A 6 -16.33 -10.36 8.58
C ALA A 6 -16.44 -10.33 7.04
N ALA A 7 -15.34 -10.70 6.36
CA ALA A 7 -15.35 -10.82 4.90
C ALA A 7 -16.53 -11.69 4.46
N PRO A 8 -17.27 -11.31 3.40
CA PRO A 8 -18.36 -12.12 2.90
C PRO A 8 -17.81 -13.49 2.49
N LEU A 9 -18.56 -14.56 2.81
CA LEU A 9 -18.21 -15.93 2.39
C LEU A 9 -18.03 -15.93 0.87
N ARG A 10 -16.83 -16.28 0.40
CA ARG A 10 -16.57 -16.45 -1.02
C ARG A 10 -17.39 -17.63 -1.56
N VAL A 11 -18.13 -17.38 -2.62
CA VAL A 11 -18.82 -18.42 -3.40
C VAL A 11 -18.31 -18.37 -4.82
N THR A 12 -17.84 -19.49 -5.35
CA THR A 12 -17.41 -19.63 -6.74
C THR A 12 -17.60 -21.06 -7.19
N LEU A 13 -17.94 -21.27 -8.47
CA LEU A 13 -17.98 -22.59 -9.09
C LEU A 13 -16.55 -23.11 -9.30
N ALA A 14 -16.41 -24.43 -9.19
CA ALA A 14 -15.24 -25.12 -9.68
C ALA A 14 -15.38 -25.43 -11.18
N ASN A 15 -14.28 -25.25 -11.94
CA ASN A 15 -14.19 -25.71 -13.33
C ASN A 15 -15.34 -25.21 -14.25
N GLY A 16 -15.65 -23.90 -14.16
CA GLY A 16 -16.80 -23.31 -14.88
C GLY A 16 -16.66 -23.31 -16.41
N SER A 17 -15.44 -23.26 -16.94
CA SER A 17 -15.14 -23.37 -18.37
C SER A 17 -14.73 -24.79 -18.77
N PHE A 18 -14.94 -25.79 -17.92
CA PHE A 18 -14.69 -27.20 -18.18
C PHE A 18 -13.24 -27.55 -18.60
N GLU A 19 -12.24 -26.75 -18.24
CA GLU A 19 -10.85 -26.94 -18.64
C GLU A 19 -10.17 -28.14 -17.96
N GLN A 20 -10.83 -28.76 -17.00
CA GLN A 20 -10.34 -29.94 -16.30
C GLN A 20 -11.35 -31.09 -16.34
N PRO A 21 -10.87 -32.32 -16.67
CA PRO A 21 -9.53 -32.63 -17.17
C PRO A 21 -9.39 -32.21 -18.65
N ALA A 22 -8.16 -32.00 -19.12
CA ALA A 22 -7.95 -31.76 -20.53
C ALA A 22 -8.36 -32.97 -21.38
N VAL A 23 -9.10 -32.71 -22.48
CA VAL A 23 -9.64 -33.76 -23.40
C VAL A 23 -9.11 -33.54 -24.82
N THR A 24 -9.11 -34.62 -25.61
CA THR A 24 -8.78 -34.60 -27.03
C THR A 24 -10.00 -35.05 -27.85
N GLY A 25 -10.45 -34.20 -28.77
CA GLY A 25 -11.68 -34.45 -29.51
C GLY A 25 -12.90 -34.36 -28.61
N VAL A 26 -13.58 -35.48 -28.40
CA VAL A 26 -14.74 -35.61 -27.50
C VAL A 26 -14.50 -36.76 -26.53
N GLU A 27 -14.77 -36.56 -25.24
CA GLU A 27 -14.67 -37.59 -24.21
C GLU A 27 -15.90 -37.57 -23.28
N ILE A 28 -16.42 -38.75 -23.00
CA ILE A 28 -17.51 -38.96 -22.03
C ILE A 28 -16.91 -39.45 -20.71
N LEU A 29 -16.90 -38.58 -19.69
CA LEU A 29 -16.17 -38.75 -18.46
C LEU A 29 -17.09 -38.93 -17.24
N PRO A 30 -16.63 -39.59 -16.18
CA PRO A 30 -17.33 -39.64 -14.90
C PRO A 30 -17.50 -38.24 -14.29
N ASP A 31 -18.62 -38.02 -13.61
CA ASP A 31 -18.85 -36.81 -12.81
C ASP A 31 -18.01 -36.79 -11.52
N ALA A 32 -18.06 -35.70 -10.75
CA ALA A 32 -17.25 -35.51 -9.54
C ALA A 32 -17.60 -36.53 -8.41
N SER A 33 -18.77 -37.15 -8.42
CA SER A 33 -19.15 -38.16 -7.42
C SER A 33 -18.34 -39.46 -7.53
N GLN A 34 -17.82 -39.74 -8.71
CA GLN A 34 -17.09 -40.98 -9.02
C GLN A 34 -15.62 -40.87 -8.54
N THR A 35 -15.41 -40.79 -7.23
CA THR A 35 -14.11 -40.47 -6.59
C THR A 35 -12.97 -41.44 -6.91
N GLN A 36 -13.30 -42.71 -7.30
CA GLN A 36 -12.32 -43.74 -7.67
C GLN A 36 -11.87 -43.64 -9.14
N ALA A 37 -12.55 -42.83 -9.97
CA ALA A 37 -12.17 -42.67 -11.36
C ALA A 37 -10.90 -41.83 -11.50
N ALA A 38 -9.91 -42.31 -12.26
CA ALA A 38 -8.67 -41.62 -12.50
C ALA A 38 -8.85 -40.31 -13.28
N LYS A 39 -9.87 -40.22 -14.13
CA LYS A 39 -10.24 -39.04 -14.92
C LYS A 39 -11.74 -38.77 -14.71
N ARG A 40 -12.08 -37.64 -14.10
CA ARG A 40 -13.44 -37.19 -13.84
C ARG A 40 -13.54 -35.68 -14.02
N VAL A 41 -14.74 -35.14 -14.19
CA VAL A 41 -14.98 -33.69 -14.33
C VAL A 41 -15.09 -33.04 -12.94
N PRO A 42 -14.09 -32.32 -12.48
CA PRO A 42 -14.08 -31.74 -11.14
C PRO A 42 -15.23 -30.75 -10.94
N GLY A 43 -15.83 -30.79 -9.75
CA GLY A 43 -16.89 -29.87 -9.33
C GLY A 43 -18.28 -30.21 -9.88
N TRP A 44 -18.39 -30.76 -11.06
CA TRP A 44 -19.67 -31.01 -11.72
C TRP A 44 -20.27 -32.37 -11.40
N LEU A 45 -21.57 -32.33 -11.12
CA LEU A 45 -22.43 -33.53 -10.89
C LEU A 45 -23.50 -33.58 -11.99
N THR A 46 -24.00 -34.78 -12.29
CA THR A 46 -25.08 -34.98 -13.23
C THR A 46 -26.20 -35.84 -12.64
N THR A 47 -27.42 -35.61 -13.12
CA THR A 47 -28.56 -36.48 -12.81
C THR A 47 -28.66 -37.70 -13.75
N ALA A 48 -27.77 -37.82 -14.73
CA ALA A 48 -27.69 -38.98 -15.60
C ALA A 48 -27.46 -40.26 -14.80
N SER A 49 -28.14 -41.35 -15.15
CA SER A 49 -28.08 -42.61 -14.41
C SER A 49 -26.72 -43.29 -14.50
N ASP A 50 -25.95 -42.99 -15.54
CA ASP A 50 -24.59 -43.47 -15.77
C ASP A 50 -23.48 -42.59 -15.17
N HIS A 51 -23.85 -41.44 -14.57
CA HIS A 51 -22.92 -40.47 -13.99
C HIS A 51 -21.87 -39.94 -14.99
N ARG A 52 -22.27 -39.69 -16.26
CA ARG A 52 -21.39 -39.28 -17.32
C ARG A 52 -21.66 -37.85 -17.76
N ILE A 53 -20.57 -37.12 -18.07
CA ILE A 53 -20.54 -35.78 -18.61
C ILE A 53 -19.71 -35.81 -19.89
N GLU A 54 -20.17 -35.15 -20.94
CA GLU A 54 -19.47 -35.09 -22.22
C GLU A 54 -18.72 -33.76 -22.35
N LEU A 55 -17.39 -33.85 -22.60
CA LEU A 55 -16.53 -32.70 -22.83
C LEU A 55 -16.01 -32.69 -24.27
N TRP A 56 -15.94 -31.49 -24.85
CA TRP A 56 -15.56 -31.26 -26.23
C TRP A 56 -14.31 -30.34 -26.27
N GLN A 57 -13.31 -30.73 -27.07
CA GLN A 57 -12.17 -29.85 -27.39
C GLN A 57 -12.63 -28.76 -28.37
N SER A 58 -12.18 -27.51 -28.15
CA SER A 58 -12.38 -26.38 -29.06
C SER A 58 -11.95 -26.70 -30.48
N GLY A 59 -12.81 -26.39 -31.46
CA GLY A 59 -12.60 -26.66 -32.88
C GLY A 59 -13.00 -28.07 -33.34
N PHE A 60 -13.30 -28.99 -32.43
CA PHE A 60 -13.81 -30.31 -32.82
C PHE A 60 -15.17 -30.19 -33.52
N GLN A 61 -15.34 -30.85 -34.66
CA GLN A 61 -16.47 -30.68 -35.57
C GLN A 61 -16.80 -29.22 -35.94
N GLY A 62 -15.80 -28.32 -35.93
CA GLY A 62 -15.95 -26.93 -36.29
C GLY A 62 -16.59 -26.03 -35.21
N VAL A 63 -16.76 -26.50 -33.98
CA VAL A 63 -17.33 -25.72 -32.87
C VAL A 63 -16.21 -25.19 -31.99
N PRO A 64 -15.95 -23.85 -32.00
CA PRO A 64 -14.99 -23.24 -31.08
C PRO A 64 -15.58 -23.15 -29.67
N ALA A 65 -14.74 -23.28 -28.62
CA ALA A 65 -15.12 -22.93 -27.26
C ALA A 65 -15.45 -21.41 -27.18
N ALA A 66 -16.32 -21.03 -26.27
CA ALA A 66 -16.59 -19.63 -25.93
C ALA A 66 -15.55 -19.07 -24.98
N ASP A 67 -15.02 -19.92 -24.10
CA ASP A 67 -13.96 -19.58 -23.13
C ASP A 67 -12.96 -20.74 -23.04
N GLY A 68 -11.66 -20.43 -23.06
CA GLY A 68 -10.61 -21.44 -22.96
C GLY A 68 -10.49 -22.38 -24.16
N ALA A 69 -10.23 -23.67 -23.90
CA ALA A 69 -9.89 -24.72 -24.87
C ALA A 69 -10.91 -25.85 -24.99
N GLN A 70 -11.93 -25.88 -24.16
CA GLN A 70 -12.95 -26.95 -24.16
C GLN A 70 -14.31 -26.42 -23.63
N PHE A 71 -15.36 -27.22 -23.82
CA PHE A 71 -16.71 -26.93 -23.36
C PHE A 71 -17.47 -28.23 -23.06
N ALA A 72 -18.62 -28.17 -22.39
CA ALA A 72 -19.42 -29.32 -22.09
C ALA A 72 -20.65 -29.42 -22.97
N GLU A 73 -21.13 -30.68 -23.17
CA GLU A 73 -22.48 -31.01 -23.63
C GLU A 73 -23.33 -31.47 -22.46
N LEU A 74 -24.52 -30.87 -22.31
CA LEU A 74 -25.45 -31.18 -21.21
C LEU A 74 -26.00 -32.60 -21.28
N ASN A 75 -26.23 -33.12 -22.49
CA ASN A 75 -26.71 -34.47 -22.73
C ASN A 75 -25.57 -35.38 -23.21
N ALA A 76 -24.91 -36.10 -22.33
CA ALA A 76 -23.89 -37.07 -22.72
C ALA A 76 -24.54 -38.32 -23.42
N ASN A 77 -25.14 -39.20 -22.64
CA ASN A 77 -25.82 -40.38 -23.14
C ASN A 77 -27.36 -40.31 -23.01
N GLU A 78 -27.84 -39.43 -22.15
CA GLU A 78 -29.27 -39.23 -21.88
C GLU A 78 -29.58 -37.78 -21.47
N VAL A 79 -30.83 -37.39 -21.52
CA VAL A 79 -31.31 -36.10 -21.01
C VAL A 79 -30.99 -35.97 -19.51
N SER A 80 -30.24 -34.98 -19.13
CA SER A 80 -29.75 -34.81 -17.77
C SER A 80 -29.73 -33.35 -17.29
N THR A 81 -29.33 -33.16 -16.05
CA THR A 81 -29.07 -31.88 -15.41
C THR A 81 -27.65 -31.91 -14.90
N LEU A 82 -26.83 -30.94 -15.33
CA LEU A 82 -25.51 -30.67 -14.73
C LEU A 82 -25.66 -29.66 -13.60
N TYR A 83 -25.00 -29.90 -12.46
CA TYR A 83 -25.15 -29.00 -11.31
C TYR A 83 -23.94 -29.00 -10.38
N GLN A 84 -23.85 -27.95 -9.57
CA GLN A 84 -22.99 -27.87 -8.40
C GLN A 84 -23.81 -27.40 -7.20
N ASP A 85 -23.48 -27.91 -6.01
CA ASP A 85 -24.03 -27.50 -4.72
C ASP A 85 -22.98 -26.73 -3.97
N LEU A 86 -23.24 -25.45 -3.66
CA LEU A 86 -22.28 -24.52 -3.09
C LEU A 86 -22.74 -24.07 -1.70
N PRO A 87 -21.84 -24.02 -0.70
CA PRO A 87 -22.12 -23.34 0.57
C PRO A 87 -22.46 -21.87 0.32
N THR A 88 -23.53 -21.37 0.93
CA THR A 88 -23.97 -19.98 0.75
C THR A 88 -24.50 -19.41 2.06
N THR A 89 -24.47 -18.09 2.19
CA THR A 89 -25.01 -17.36 3.33
C THR A 89 -26.33 -16.68 2.94
N PRO A 90 -27.41 -16.82 3.72
CA PRO A 90 -28.65 -16.12 3.48
C PRO A 90 -28.44 -14.61 3.30
N GLY A 91 -29.14 -13.99 2.34
CA GLY A 91 -29.03 -12.58 1.98
C GLY A 91 -27.89 -12.24 1.03
N THR A 92 -26.96 -13.16 0.77
CA THR A 92 -25.87 -12.92 -0.18
C THR A 92 -26.42 -12.78 -1.60
N LYS A 93 -26.01 -11.72 -2.32
CA LYS A 93 -26.24 -11.54 -3.75
C LYS A 93 -25.17 -12.30 -4.51
N LEU A 94 -25.57 -13.22 -5.35
CA LEU A 94 -24.73 -14.00 -6.24
C LEU A 94 -24.97 -13.55 -7.67
N TYR A 95 -23.92 -13.57 -8.46
CA TYR A 95 -23.94 -13.28 -9.89
C TYR A 95 -23.73 -14.55 -10.66
N TRP A 96 -24.38 -14.65 -11.83
CA TRP A 96 -24.13 -15.74 -12.75
C TRP A 96 -23.99 -15.25 -14.18
N ARG A 97 -23.15 -15.95 -14.93
CA ARG A 97 -23.00 -15.82 -16.37
C ARG A 97 -22.79 -17.18 -16.98
N LEU A 98 -23.14 -17.33 -18.26
CA LEU A 98 -22.93 -18.54 -19.03
C LEU A 98 -22.91 -18.26 -20.51
N TYR A 99 -22.31 -19.18 -21.26
CA TYR A 99 -22.50 -19.31 -22.69
C TYR A 99 -23.30 -20.55 -22.98
N HIS A 100 -24.29 -20.44 -23.90
CA HIS A 100 -25.12 -21.53 -24.38
C HIS A 100 -25.16 -21.56 -25.90
N ARG A 101 -25.18 -22.76 -26.51
CA ARG A 101 -25.23 -22.95 -27.94
C ARG A 101 -25.94 -24.28 -28.26
N GLY A 102 -26.70 -24.31 -29.37
CA GLY A 102 -27.27 -25.54 -29.90
C GLY A 102 -26.23 -26.37 -30.68
N ARG A 103 -26.34 -27.71 -30.63
CA ARG A 103 -25.41 -28.62 -31.31
C ARG A 103 -25.80 -28.89 -32.76
N GLN A 104 -27.03 -29.33 -33.02
CA GLN A 104 -27.51 -29.74 -34.35
C GLN A 104 -28.70 -28.92 -34.84
N GLY A 105 -29.11 -27.90 -34.12
CA GLY A 105 -30.24 -27.03 -34.39
C GLY A 105 -30.49 -26.10 -33.22
N GLN A 106 -31.78 -25.77 -33.00
CA GLN A 106 -32.17 -25.05 -31.78
C GLN A 106 -32.32 -26.04 -30.62
N ASP A 107 -31.52 -25.82 -29.58
CA ASP A 107 -31.59 -26.55 -28.32
C ASP A 107 -32.04 -25.61 -27.21
N THR A 108 -32.79 -26.17 -26.24
CA THR A 108 -33.34 -25.40 -25.11
C THR A 108 -32.96 -26.01 -23.80
N MET A 109 -32.45 -25.19 -22.89
CA MET A 109 -32.22 -25.58 -21.50
C MET A 109 -32.85 -24.59 -20.52
N ALA A 110 -32.98 -24.97 -19.26
CA ALA A 110 -33.32 -24.09 -18.15
C ALA A 110 -32.15 -23.95 -17.16
N LEU A 111 -32.01 -22.75 -16.61
CA LEU A 111 -31.20 -22.52 -15.42
C LEU A 111 -32.11 -22.59 -14.20
N ASP A 112 -31.84 -23.54 -13.32
CA ASP A 112 -32.54 -23.73 -12.06
C ASP A 112 -31.61 -23.41 -10.88
N ILE A 113 -32.04 -22.52 -9.96
CA ILE A 113 -31.26 -22.13 -8.78
C ILE A 113 -32.14 -22.25 -7.53
N GLY A 114 -31.57 -22.73 -6.42
CA GLY A 114 -32.28 -22.84 -5.14
C GLY A 114 -31.62 -23.82 -4.16
N ALA A 115 -32.32 -24.16 -3.09
CA ALA A 115 -31.86 -25.20 -2.18
C ALA A 115 -31.83 -26.58 -2.92
N PRO A 116 -30.84 -27.46 -2.64
CA PRO A 116 -30.86 -28.82 -3.18
C PRO A 116 -32.19 -29.49 -2.95
N GLY A 117 -32.81 -30.05 -4.02
CA GLY A 117 -34.15 -30.65 -3.99
C GLY A 117 -35.33 -29.68 -4.09
N ASN A 118 -35.08 -28.36 -4.05
CA ASN A 118 -36.11 -27.31 -4.21
C ASN A 118 -35.58 -26.12 -5.03
N THR A 119 -35.03 -26.42 -6.21
CA THR A 119 -34.58 -25.41 -7.16
C THR A 119 -35.77 -24.80 -7.91
N VAL A 120 -35.62 -23.52 -8.30
CA VAL A 120 -36.62 -22.77 -9.07
C VAL A 120 -36.00 -22.34 -10.39
N GLU A 121 -36.78 -22.54 -11.49
CA GLU A 121 -36.37 -22.10 -12.81
C GLU A 121 -36.22 -20.56 -12.83
N GLN A 122 -35.02 -20.10 -13.14
CA GLN A 122 -34.70 -18.68 -13.24
C GLN A 122 -34.91 -18.16 -14.65
N ARG A 123 -34.47 -18.95 -15.66
CA ARG A 123 -34.51 -18.54 -17.05
C ARG A 123 -34.40 -19.75 -17.99
N ARG A 124 -34.97 -19.61 -19.19
CA ARG A 124 -34.77 -20.53 -20.32
C ARG A 124 -33.91 -19.88 -21.38
N PHE A 125 -33.08 -20.70 -22.02
CA PHE A 125 -32.21 -20.32 -23.11
C PHE A 125 -32.49 -21.21 -24.30
N THR A 126 -32.62 -20.60 -25.50
CA THR A 126 -32.83 -21.31 -26.76
C THR A 126 -31.90 -20.74 -27.79
N ASP A 127 -30.89 -21.49 -28.17
CA ASP A 127 -29.87 -21.06 -29.12
C ASP A 127 -29.67 -22.06 -30.23
N GLY A 128 -29.21 -21.56 -31.38
CA GLY A 128 -28.92 -22.36 -32.58
C GLY A 128 -27.39 -22.67 -32.66
N THR A 129 -26.99 -23.17 -33.84
CA THR A 129 -25.63 -23.69 -34.09
C THR A 129 -24.62 -22.65 -34.53
N THR A 130 -25.02 -21.39 -34.80
CA THR A 130 -24.17 -20.41 -35.48
C THR A 130 -23.27 -19.63 -34.54
N ALA A 131 -23.73 -19.34 -33.32
CA ALA A 131 -23.01 -18.54 -32.34
C ALA A 131 -23.35 -18.99 -30.91
N TRP A 132 -22.49 -18.67 -29.98
CA TRP A 132 -22.76 -18.76 -28.56
C TRP A 132 -23.65 -17.60 -28.11
N GLY A 133 -24.76 -17.89 -27.44
CA GLY A 133 -25.53 -16.92 -26.68
C GLY A 133 -24.80 -16.63 -25.36
N TYR A 134 -24.70 -15.37 -24.97
CA TYR A 134 -24.10 -14.94 -23.69
C TYR A 134 -25.19 -14.39 -22.77
N TYR A 135 -25.23 -14.85 -21.54
CA TYR A 135 -26.27 -14.52 -20.59
C TYR A 135 -25.71 -14.25 -19.19
N THR A 136 -26.31 -13.27 -18.52
CA THR A 136 -25.97 -12.90 -17.14
C THR A 136 -27.22 -12.75 -16.30
N GLY A 137 -27.02 -12.71 -14.98
CA GLY A 137 -28.08 -12.42 -14.03
C GLY A 137 -27.61 -12.51 -12.59
N THR A 138 -28.55 -12.36 -11.67
CA THR A 138 -28.28 -12.38 -10.24
C THR A 138 -29.25 -13.31 -9.51
N TYR A 139 -28.83 -13.78 -8.33
CA TYR A 139 -29.64 -14.57 -7.42
C TYR A 139 -29.36 -14.11 -5.99
N THR A 140 -30.39 -13.80 -5.23
CA THR A 140 -30.24 -13.49 -3.79
C THR A 140 -30.60 -14.74 -2.99
N VAL A 141 -29.67 -15.20 -2.15
CA VAL A 141 -29.85 -16.40 -1.33
C VAL A 141 -30.99 -16.17 -0.33
N PRO A 142 -32.07 -16.95 -0.36
CA PRO A 142 -33.19 -16.80 0.56
C PRO A 142 -32.82 -17.01 2.02
N ALA A 143 -33.64 -16.46 2.93
CA ALA A 143 -33.51 -16.70 4.36
C ALA A 143 -33.54 -18.20 4.68
N GLY A 144 -32.61 -18.66 5.51
CA GLY A 144 -32.47 -20.06 5.91
C GLY A 144 -31.78 -20.97 4.93
N GLN A 145 -31.47 -20.53 3.71
CA GLN A 145 -30.75 -21.35 2.71
C GLN A 145 -29.23 -21.23 2.94
N THR A 146 -28.59 -22.35 3.32
CA THR A 146 -27.14 -22.42 3.58
C THR A 146 -26.37 -23.19 2.49
N THR A 147 -27.09 -23.80 1.56
CA THR A 147 -26.56 -24.47 0.36
C THR A 147 -27.40 -24.06 -0.84
N THR A 148 -26.73 -23.63 -1.91
CA THR A 148 -27.40 -23.28 -3.17
C THR A 148 -26.94 -24.23 -4.27
N ARG A 149 -27.92 -24.89 -4.91
CA ARG A 149 -27.70 -25.61 -6.16
C ARG A 149 -27.81 -24.65 -7.31
N PHE A 150 -26.84 -24.74 -8.21
CA PHE A 150 -26.82 -24.07 -9.50
C PHE A 150 -26.82 -25.15 -10.58
N ALA A 151 -27.87 -25.17 -11.40
CA ALA A 151 -28.16 -26.35 -12.25
C ALA A 151 -28.62 -25.94 -13.64
N PHE A 152 -28.17 -26.70 -14.63
CA PHE A 152 -28.59 -26.61 -16.03
C PHE A 152 -29.40 -27.87 -16.39
N ARG A 153 -30.66 -27.67 -16.69
CA ARG A 153 -31.58 -28.78 -17.04
C ARG A 153 -31.89 -28.73 -18.51
N SER A 154 -31.59 -29.83 -19.23
CA SER A 154 -31.96 -29.99 -20.63
C SER A 154 -33.47 -30.07 -20.78
N LEU A 155 -34.05 -29.29 -21.68
CA LEU A 155 -35.47 -29.24 -21.98
C LEU A 155 -35.78 -29.85 -23.34
N SER A 156 -35.02 -29.47 -24.36
CA SER A 156 -35.17 -30.04 -25.71
C SER A 156 -33.85 -29.94 -26.48
N ALA A 157 -33.69 -30.88 -27.40
CA ALA A 157 -32.59 -30.87 -28.36
C ALA A 157 -33.17 -31.05 -29.77
N ALA A 158 -32.48 -30.48 -30.77
CA ALA A 158 -32.86 -30.56 -32.15
C ALA A 158 -33.00 -32.02 -32.61
N GLY A 159 -34.07 -32.31 -33.33
CA GLY A 159 -34.37 -33.66 -33.80
C GLY A 159 -34.85 -34.67 -32.71
N GLY A 160 -35.02 -34.24 -31.44
CA GLY A 160 -35.50 -35.08 -30.34
C GLY A 160 -34.51 -36.16 -29.88
N ASN A 161 -33.25 -36.06 -30.26
CA ASN A 161 -32.22 -37.01 -29.83
C ASN A 161 -31.83 -36.75 -28.37
N ARG A 162 -31.95 -37.75 -27.52
CA ARG A 162 -31.73 -37.67 -26.06
C ARG A 162 -30.26 -37.53 -25.66
N SER A 163 -29.34 -37.89 -26.55
CA SER A 163 -27.88 -37.81 -26.33
C SER A 163 -27.22 -36.67 -27.11
N VAL A 164 -27.98 -35.67 -27.56
CA VAL A 164 -27.49 -34.57 -28.35
C VAL A 164 -28.09 -33.27 -27.81
N GLY A 165 -27.28 -32.23 -27.72
CA GLY A 165 -27.76 -30.85 -27.53
C GLY A 165 -27.36 -30.16 -26.26
N ASN A 166 -27.49 -28.86 -26.30
CA ASN A 166 -27.16 -27.89 -25.24
C ASN A 166 -25.67 -27.87 -24.86
N PHE A 167 -24.87 -27.19 -25.68
CA PHE A 167 -23.49 -26.88 -25.31
C PHE A 167 -23.42 -25.75 -24.27
N LEU A 168 -22.54 -25.90 -23.29
CA LEU A 168 -22.32 -24.99 -22.16
C LEU A 168 -20.85 -24.67 -22.03
N ASP A 169 -20.54 -23.39 -21.74
CA ASP A 169 -19.19 -22.92 -21.55
C ASP A 169 -19.13 -21.65 -20.70
N GLY A 170 -17.93 -21.27 -20.21
CA GLY A 170 -17.64 -20.01 -19.53
C GLY A 170 -18.59 -19.69 -18.38
N ILE A 171 -18.98 -20.72 -17.62
CA ILE A 171 -19.94 -20.59 -16.52
C ILE A 171 -19.29 -19.95 -15.31
N PHE A 172 -19.92 -18.92 -14.78
CA PHE A 172 -19.63 -18.37 -13.48
C PHE A 172 -20.90 -18.37 -12.62
N PHE A 173 -20.77 -18.72 -11.36
CA PHE A 173 -21.77 -18.51 -10.32
C PHE A 173 -21.05 -18.25 -9.01
N GLY A 174 -21.26 -17.07 -8.40
CA GLY A 174 -20.52 -16.71 -7.21
C GLY A 174 -20.77 -15.27 -6.74
N THR A 175 -20.05 -14.91 -5.70
CA THR A 175 -20.06 -13.54 -5.16
C THR A 175 -19.33 -12.55 -6.06
N ALA A 176 -19.66 -11.27 -5.91
CA ALA A 176 -18.88 -10.18 -6.49
C ALA A 176 -17.40 -10.24 -6.03
N PRO A 177 -16.48 -9.57 -6.72
CA PRO A 177 -15.14 -9.36 -6.19
C PRO A 177 -15.19 -8.59 -4.86
N HIS A 178 -14.26 -8.91 -3.96
CA HIS A 178 -14.08 -8.22 -2.69
C HIS A 178 -12.59 -8.05 -2.43
N VAL A 179 -12.06 -6.85 -2.71
CA VAL A 179 -10.64 -6.57 -2.51
C VAL A 179 -10.41 -6.16 -1.06
N GLU A 180 -9.56 -6.90 -0.36
CA GLU A 180 -9.03 -6.54 0.94
C GLU A 180 -7.64 -5.92 0.78
N LEU A 181 -7.40 -4.82 1.51
CA LEU A 181 -6.10 -4.14 1.55
C LEU A 181 -5.47 -4.30 2.92
N ALA A 182 -4.26 -4.83 2.96
CA ALA A 182 -3.42 -4.88 4.15
C ALA A 182 -2.24 -3.91 3.98
N LYS A 183 -2.13 -2.90 4.87
CA LYS A 183 -1.07 -1.89 4.85
C LYS A 183 -0.13 -2.06 6.03
N THR A 184 1.17 -1.89 5.78
CA THR A 184 2.23 -1.89 6.79
C THR A 184 3.20 -0.73 6.55
N ALA A 185 3.87 -0.29 7.62
CA ALA A 185 4.93 0.71 7.58
C ALA A 185 6.22 0.14 8.17
N VAL A 186 7.36 0.37 7.53
CA VAL A 186 8.68 -0.13 7.94
C VAL A 186 9.70 1.00 7.86
N PRO A 187 10.52 1.23 8.91
CA PRO A 187 10.52 0.55 10.20
C PRO A 187 9.27 0.86 11.03
N ALA A 188 8.97 -0.01 12.00
CA ALA A 188 7.91 0.18 12.97
C ALA A 188 8.47 0.81 14.25
N GLY A 189 7.62 1.48 15.04
CA GLY A 189 7.95 2.10 16.32
C GLY A 189 8.11 3.62 16.20
N PRO A 190 8.48 4.28 17.32
CA PRO A 190 8.75 5.71 17.30
C PRO A 190 9.97 6.04 16.43
N LEU A 191 9.78 6.87 15.40
CA LEU A 191 10.79 7.28 14.44
C LEU A 191 11.21 8.72 14.67
N GLU A 192 12.24 9.16 13.97
CA GLU A 192 12.77 10.50 14.06
C GLU A 192 12.47 11.31 12.78
N VAL A 193 12.50 12.63 12.88
CA VAL A 193 12.46 13.49 11.71
C VAL A 193 13.64 13.16 10.78
N GLY A 194 13.38 13.13 9.47
CA GLY A 194 14.35 12.73 8.46
C GLY A 194 14.41 11.21 8.20
N ASP A 195 13.78 10.36 9.03
CA ASP A 195 13.72 8.93 8.77
C ASP A 195 12.87 8.63 7.53
N VAL A 196 13.25 7.56 6.82
CA VAL A 196 12.53 7.07 5.65
C VAL A 196 11.60 5.94 6.06
N VAL A 197 10.31 6.10 5.77
CA VAL A 197 9.28 5.08 5.98
C VAL A 197 8.93 4.43 4.64
N THR A 198 8.96 3.10 4.60
CA THR A 198 8.44 2.31 3.48
C THR A 198 7.03 1.86 3.81
N TYR A 199 6.05 2.33 3.05
CA TYR A 199 4.68 1.82 3.08
C TYR A 199 4.56 0.66 2.11
N ARG A 200 4.04 -0.47 2.59
CA ARG A 200 3.76 -1.65 1.79
C ARG A 200 2.27 -1.97 1.87
N ILE A 201 1.64 -2.16 0.72
CA ILE A 201 0.20 -2.44 0.62
C ILE A 201 0.02 -3.70 -0.20
N THR A 202 -0.67 -4.69 0.39
CA THR A 202 -1.06 -5.93 -0.29
C THR A 202 -2.56 -5.88 -0.57
N ALA A 203 -2.94 -6.08 -1.83
CA ALA A 203 -4.31 -6.21 -2.28
C ALA A 203 -4.60 -7.68 -2.58
N ARG A 204 -5.66 -8.24 -1.98
CA ARG A 204 -6.16 -9.60 -2.20
C ARG A 204 -7.62 -9.54 -2.56
N ASN A 205 -8.04 -10.35 -3.51
CA ASN A 205 -9.46 -10.47 -3.85
C ASN A 205 -10.06 -11.70 -3.17
N GLU A 206 -10.76 -11.48 -2.08
CA GLU A 206 -11.43 -12.51 -1.29
C GLU A 206 -12.85 -12.83 -1.80
N GLY A 207 -13.31 -12.14 -2.85
CA GLY A 207 -14.59 -12.45 -3.52
C GLY A 207 -14.52 -13.62 -4.47
N GLY A 208 -15.66 -13.97 -5.08
CA GLY A 208 -15.75 -15.06 -6.05
C GLY A 208 -15.35 -14.63 -7.46
N GLY A 209 -15.75 -13.45 -7.88
CA GLY A 209 -15.41 -12.88 -9.20
C GLY A 209 -14.08 -12.17 -9.23
N GLY A 210 -13.53 -11.92 -10.43
CA GLY A 210 -12.35 -11.08 -10.62
C GLY A 210 -12.64 -9.61 -10.33
N ALA A 211 -11.70 -8.90 -9.70
CA ALA A 211 -11.76 -7.46 -9.52
C ALA A 211 -11.14 -6.79 -10.75
N GLU A 212 -11.98 -6.17 -11.57
CA GLU A 212 -11.57 -5.58 -12.84
C GLU A 212 -11.19 -4.10 -12.68
N ASN A 213 -10.33 -3.61 -13.55
CA ASN A 213 -9.87 -2.20 -13.55
C ASN A 213 -9.34 -1.74 -12.18
N LEU A 214 -8.55 -2.58 -11.51
CA LEU A 214 -8.06 -2.32 -10.15
C LEU A 214 -7.04 -1.19 -10.13
N VAL A 215 -7.38 -0.12 -9.41
CA VAL A 215 -6.51 1.05 -9.16
C VAL A 215 -6.35 1.25 -7.66
N LEU A 216 -5.13 1.14 -7.17
CA LEU A 216 -4.77 1.43 -5.78
C LEU A 216 -4.21 2.85 -5.71
N SER A 217 -4.62 3.62 -4.73
CA SER A 217 -4.07 4.95 -4.45
C SER A 217 -3.83 5.15 -2.96
N ASP A 218 -2.79 5.93 -2.67
CA ASP A 218 -2.38 6.27 -1.31
C ASP A 218 -1.91 7.72 -1.26
N VAL A 219 -2.60 8.54 -0.47
CA VAL A 219 -2.20 9.93 -0.25
C VAL A 219 -1.02 9.93 0.69
N VAL A 220 0.10 10.56 0.28
CA VAL A 220 1.25 10.74 1.17
C VAL A 220 0.79 11.57 2.36
N PRO A 221 0.92 11.05 3.60
CA PRO A 221 0.31 11.69 4.76
C PRO A 221 0.95 13.04 5.06
N GLN A 222 0.18 13.93 5.67
CA GLN A 222 0.70 15.20 6.16
C GLN A 222 1.82 14.96 7.18
N GLY A 223 2.93 15.68 7.04
CA GLY A 223 4.14 15.49 7.84
C GLY A 223 5.12 14.49 7.23
N MET A 224 4.87 14.08 5.99
CA MET A 224 5.82 13.31 5.19
C MET A 224 5.94 13.86 3.77
N THR A 225 7.12 13.71 3.19
CA THR A 225 7.40 14.03 1.80
C THR A 225 7.71 12.75 1.03
N TYR A 226 7.04 12.57 -0.12
CA TYR A 226 7.29 11.44 -1.02
C TYR A 226 8.77 11.37 -1.43
N LEU A 227 9.36 10.17 -1.40
CA LEU A 227 10.73 9.94 -1.88
C LEU A 227 10.69 9.53 -3.36
N PRO A 228 11.12 10.38 -4.30
CA PRO A 228 11.07 10.09 -5.73
C PRO A 228 11.80 8.80 -6.12
N GLY A 229 11.28 8.10 -7.15
CA GLY A 229 11.85 6.85 -7.66
C GLY A 229 11.67 5.66 -6.73
N SER A 230 10.72 5.73 -5.78
CA SER A 230 10.51 4.67 -4.79
C SER A 230 9.32 3.77 -5.09
N LEU A 231 8.58 4.01 -6.18
CA LEU A 231 7.43 3.19 -6.57
C LEU A 231 7.88 1.80 -7.01
N ARG A 232 7.21 0.78 -6.50
CA ARG A 232 7.52 -0.61 -6.84
C ARG A 232 6.30 -1.50 -6.73
N VAL A 233 6.12 -2.41 -7.67
CA VAL A 233 5.31 -3.63 -7.50
C VAL A 233 6.25 -4.71 -6.97
N VAL A 234 6.02 -5.13 -5.72
CA VAL A 234 6.89 -6.09 -5.02
C VAL A 234 6.58 -7.50 -5.46
N ASP A 235 5.28 -7.81 -5.57
CA ASP A 235 4.76 -9.13 -5.94
C ASP A 235 3.49 -8.98 -6.77
N GLY A 236 3.27 -9.92 -7.66
CA GLY A 236 2.14 -9.94 -8.59
C GLY A 236 2.53 -9.59 -10.03
N PRO A 237 1.54 -9.40 -10.92
CA PRO A 237 1.79 -9.07 -12.33
C PRO A 237 2.61 -7.79 -12.50
N ASN A 238 3.61 -7.87 -13.38
CA ASN A 238 4.54 -6.78 -13.68
C ASN A 238 5.38 -6.30 -12.48
N ALA A 239 5.79 -7.21 -11.58
CA ALA A 239 6.68 -6.91 -10.47
C ALA A 239 7.96 -6.19 -10.93
N GLY A 240 8.47 -5.27 -10.11
CA GLY A 240 9.66 -4.47 -10.38
C GLY A 240 9.50 -3.01 -9.97
N ALA A 241 10.59 -2.24 -10.09
CA ALA A 241 10.58 -0.79 -9.90
C ALA A 241 9.68 -0.12 -10.95
N LYS A 242 9.06 1.01 -10.55
CA LYS A 242 8.18 1.81 -11.39
C LYS A 242 8.66 3.26 -11.45
N SER A 243 8.31 3.91 -12.55
CA SER A 243 8.55 5.33 -12.75
C SER A 243 7.57 6.19 -11.94
N ASP A 244 7.96 7.43 -11.66
CA ASP A 244 7.05 8.42 -11.07
C ASP A 244 6.19 9.12 -12.13
N ALA A 245 6.51 8.95 -13.41
CA ALA A 245 5.83 9.62 -14.51
C ALA A 245 4.50 8.94 -14.83
N ARG A 246 3.51 9.75 -15.20
CA ARG A 246 2.18 9.25 -15.54
C ARG A 246 2.15 8.68 -16.96
N GLY A 247 1.70 7.44 -17.11
CA GLY A 247 1.33 6.86 -18.39
C GLY A 247 2.43 6.06 -19.11
N ASP A 248 3.64 6.01 -18.59
CA ASP A 248 4.75 5.23 -19.15
C ASP A 248 4.80 3.79 -18.62
N ASP A 249 4.41 3.58 -17.37
CA ASP A 249 4.19 2.26 -16.78
C ASP A 249 2.93 2.27 -15.89
N GLN A 250 2.73 1.23 -15.09
CA GLN A 250 1.51 1.04 -14.30
C GLN A 250 1.45 1.81 -12.97
N ALA A 251 2.42 2.68 -12.67
CA ALA A 251 2.39 3.49 -11.46
C ALA A 251 2.80 4.94 -11.76
N TYR A 252 2.44 5.87 -10.88
CA TYR A 252 2.91 7.24 -10.94
C TYR A 252 2.71 7.96 -9.61
N TYR A 253 3.44 9.06 -9.42
CA TYR A 253 3.20 10.00 -8.35
C TYR A 253 2.46 11.24 -8.87
N ASP A 254 1.27 11.48 -8.35
CA ASP A 254 0.47 12.69 -8.63
C ASP A 254 0.86 13.80 -7.66
N ALA A 255 1.76 14.67 -8.09
CA ALA A 255 2.26 15.77 -7.25
C ALA A 255 1.17 16.79 -6.89
N ALA A 256 0.15 16.98 -7.73
CA ALA A 256 -0.94 17.92 -7.46
C ALA A 256 -1.87 17.41 -6.34
N ALA A 257 -2.09 16.11 -6.29
CA ALA A 257 -2.90 15.46 -5.27
C ALA A 257 -2.06 14.88 -4.12
N ASN A 258 -0.73 14.99 -4.18
CA ASN A 258 0.23 14.40 -3.24
C ASN A 258 -0.05 12.92 -2.97
N LYS A 259 -0.24 12.12 -4.02
CA LYS A 259 -0.59 10.71 -3.90
C LYS A 259 0.16 9.82 -4.89
N VAL A 260 0.44 8.60 -4.46
CA VAL A 260 0.89 7.51 -5.34
C VAL A 260 -0.31 6.77 -5.90
N VAL A 261 -0.20 6.32 -7.15
CA VAL A 261 -1.24 5.56 -7.86
C VAL A 261 -0.61 4.34 -8.51
N PHE A 262 -1.25 3.19 -8.37
CA PHE A 262 -0.85 1.93 -9.00
C PHE A 262 -2.04 1.32 -9.75
N HIS A 263 -1.86 1.03 -11.01
CA HIS A 263 -2.75 0.18 -11.80
C HIS A 263 -2.32 -1.27 -11.61
N LEU A 264 -3.17 -2.12 -11.04
CA LEU A 264 -2.80 -3.46 -10.57
C LEU A 264 -3.58 -4.56 -11.29
N GLY A 265 -3.03 -5.77 -11.26
CA GLY A 265 -3.65 -6.96 -11.82
C GLY A 265 -3.14 -7.32 -13.23
N ASN A 266 -3.65 -8.42 -13.77
CA ASN A 266 -3.31 -8.91 -15.12
C ASN A 266 -3.77 -7.90 -16.18
N GLY A 267 -2.89 -7.54 -17.11
CA GLY A 267 -3.20 -6.58 -18.17
C GLY A 267 -3.18 -5.12 -17.74
N ALA A 268 -2.74 -4.79 -16.52
CA ALA A 268 -2.57 -3.41 -16.08
C ALA A 268 -1.53 -2.66 -16.92
N SER A 269 -1.80 -1.38 -17.19
CA SER A 269 -0.98 -0.49 -18.01
C SER A 269 -0.86 0.90 -17.38
N GLY A 270 -0.14 1.82 -18.01
CA GLY A 270 0.01 3.20 -17.56
C GLY A 270 -1.29 4.02 -17.51
N GLY A 271 -2.34 3.58 -18.16
CA GLY A 271 -3.62 4.28 -18.24
C GLY A 271 -4.82 3.53 -17.65
N GLN A 272 -4.66 2.27 -17.29
CA GLN A 272 -5.79 1.42 -16.91
C GLN A 272 -5.36 0.33 -15.92
N GLY A 273 -6.21 0.09 -14.90
CA GLY A 273 -6.12 -1.08 -14.03
C GLY A 273 -6.37 -2.38 -14.78
N GLY A 274 -5.79 -3.47 -14.28
CA GLY A 274 -6.00 -4.82 -14.79
C GLY A 274 -7.02 -5.61 -13.97
N SER A 275 -7.03 -6.91 -14.18
CA SER A 275 -7.86 -7.88 -13.47
C SER A 275 -7.09 -8.53 -12.33
N LEU A 276 -7.61 -8.44 -11.10
CA LEU A 276 -7.11 -9.18 -9.95
C LEU A 276 -7.98 -10.41 -9.72
N PRO A 277 -7.48 -11.62 -10.04
CA PRO A 277 -8.18 -12.86 -9.76
C PRO A 277 -8.44 -13.03 -8.26
N ASN A 278 -9.37 -13.91 -7.89
CA ASN A 278 -9.59 -14.25 -6.50
C ASN A 278 -8.40 -15.00 -5.89
N THR A 279 -8.36 -15.09 -4.55
CA THR A 279 -7.25 -15.72 -3.81
C THR A 279 -7.14 -17.25 -4.04
N GLU A 280 -8.09 -17.90 -4.68
CA GLU A 280 -7.95 -19.27 -5.14
C GLU A 280 -6.98 -19.40 -6.32
N ALA A 281 -7.07 -18.46 -7.26
CA ALA A 281 -6.19 -18.41 -8.42
C ALA A 281 -4.87 -17.63 -8.14
N LEU A 282 -4.91 -16.62 -7.23
CA LEU A 282 -3.76 -15.82 -6.84
C LEU A 282 -3.71 -15.62 -5.31
N PRO A 283 -3.26 -16.63 -4.54
CA PRO A 283 -3.31 -16.61 -3.07
C PRO A 283 -2.55 -15.45 -2.42
N ALA A 284 -1.43 -15.05 -2.99
CA ALA A 284 -0.61 -13.94 -2.49
C ALA A 284 -1.23 -12.57 -2.78
N GLY A 285 -2.10 -12.46 -3.79
CA GLY A 285 -2.58 -11.19 -4.31
C GLY A 285 -1.49 -10.41 -5.03
N THR A 286 -1.51 -9.09 -4.89
CA THR A 286 -0.48 -8.20 -5.42
C THR A 286 -0.02 -7.24 -4.33
N THR A 287 1.29 -6.97 -4.28
CA THR A 287 1.90 -6.12 -3.25
C THR A 287 2.68 -4.99 -3.89
N VAL A 288 2.44 -3.77 -3.42
CA VAL A 288 3.16 -2.56 -3.83
C VAL A 288 3.85 -1.91 -2.65
N GLU A 289 4.86 -1.08 -2.95
CA GLU A 289 5.51 -0.25 -1.95
C GLU A 289 5.92 1.10 -2.53
N TYR A 290 6.00 2.09 -1.64
CA TYR A 290 6.62 3.38 -1.87
C TYR A 290 7.25 3.89 -0.58
N ARG A 291 8.11 4.92 -0.69
CA ARG A 291 8.81 5.49 0.45
C ARG A 291 8.49 6.97 0.63
N ALA A 292 8.47 7.41 1.88
CA ALA A 292 8.31 8.81 2.26
C ALA A 292 9.27 9.15 3.40
N VAL A 293 9.70 10.41 3.45
CA VAL A 293 10.61 10.96 4.47
C VAL A 293 9.77 11.72 5.49
N ILE A 294 10.03 11.53 6.77
CA ILE A 294 9.37 12.28 7.86
C ILE A 294 9.87 13.73 7.86
N ASP A 295 8.95 14.66 7.69
CA ASP A 295 9.26 16.09 7.67
C ASP A 295 9.64 16.62 9.06
N ARG A 296 10.47 17.66 9.12
CA ARG A 296 10.84 18.33 10.36
C ARG A 296 9.61 18.72 11.20
N ALA A 297 8.57 19.27 10.58
CA ALA A 297 7.35 19.73 11.25
C ALA A 297 6.50 18.60 11.88
N ALA A 298 6.85 17.34 11.64
CA ALA A 298 6.18 16.17 12.21
C ALA A 298 6.73 15.75 13.59
N GLY A 299 7.83 16.34 14.03
CA GLY A 299 8.40 16.06 15.35
C GLY A 299 7.35 16.10 16.47
N GLY A 300 7.33 15.08 17.33
CA GLY A 300 6.38 14.95 18.45
C GLY A 300 4.94 14.61 18.05
N LYS A 301 4.65 14.29 16.78
CA LYS A 301 3.30 14.00 16.28
C LYS A 301 3.12 12.53 15.92
N GLN A 302 1.86 12.14 15.81
CA GLN A 302 1.47 10.89 15.17
C GLN A 302 1.05 11.18 13.72
N ILE A 303 1.51 10.35 12.80
CA ILE A 303 1.19 10.39 11.38
C ILE A 303 0.33 9.19 11.07
N SER A 304 -0.89 9.42 10.56
CA SER A 304 -1.83 8.38 10.15
C SER A 304 -1.84 8.25 8.63
N ASN A 305 -1.88 7.02 8.13
CA ASN A 305 -1.93 6.74 6.70
C ASN A 305 -2.82 5.54 6.37
N THR A 306 -3.71 5.70 5.36
CA THR A 306 -4.57 4.66 4.78
C THR A 306 -4.46 4.67 3.26
N ALA A 307 -4.63 3.52 2.63
CA ALA A 307 -4.70 3.37 1.18
C ALA A 307 -6.13 3.01 0.75
N THR A 308 -6.48 3.32 -0.49
CA THR A 308 -7.76 2.97 -1.10
C THR A 308 -7.56 2.21 -2.40
N ALA A 309 -8.47 1.28 -2.71
CA ALA A 309 -8.57 0.62 -4.00
C ALA A 309 -9.94 0.92 -4.62
N ALA A 310 -9.94 1.26 -5.91
CA ALA A 310 -11.13 1.32 -6.74
C ALA A 310 -11.06 0.20 -7.78
N TYR A 311 -12.15 -0.52 -8.00
CA TYR A 311 -12.23 -1.63 -8.94
C TYR A 311 -13.67 -1.82 -9.40
N GLU A 312 -13.89 -2.68 -10.37
CA GLU A 312 -15.19 -2.93 -10.97
C GLU A 312 -15.60 -4.40 -10.81
N ASN A 313 -16.87 -4.62 -10.48
CA ASN A 313 -17.54 -5.89 -10.69
C ASN A 313 -18.15 -5.88 -12.09
N ARG A 314 -17.66 -6.76 -12.98
CA ARG A 314 -18.14 -6.91 -14.36
C ARG A 314 -18.90 -8.21 -14.59
N LEU A 315 -19.49 -8.77 -13.54
CA LEU A 315 -20.28 -10.00 -13.64
C LEU A 315 -21.71 -9.77 -14.10
N GLY A 316 -22.22 -8.55 -14.02
CA GLY A 316 -23.53 -8.14 -14.53
C GLY A 316 -23.47 -7.49 -15.91
N ASP A 317 -24.63 -7.04 -16.41
CA ASP A 317 -24.77 -6.39 -17.73
C ASP A 317 -24.02 -5.04 -17.81
N THR A 318 -23.83 -4.39 -16.67
CA THR A 318 -23.10 -3.12 -16.56
C THR A 318 -22.02 -3.22 -15.47
N PRO A 319 -20.84 -2.60 -15.67
CA PRO A 319 -19.82 -2.51 -14.63
C PRO A 319 -20.36 -1.81 -13.37
N GLU A 320 -20.16 -2.42 -12.22
CA GLU A 320 -20.52 -1.89 -10.91
C GLU A 320 -19.23 -1.43 -10.20
N PRO A 321 -19.06 -0.12 -9.91
CA PRO A 321 -17.86 0.38 -9.24
C PRO A 321 -17.87 -0.01 -7.76
N LEU A 322 -16.73 -0.48 -7.27
CA LEU A 322 -16.51 -0.91 -5.90
C LEU A 322 -15.23 -0.24 -5.36
N THR A 323 -15.17 -0.10 -4.04
CA THR A 323 -14.01 0.48 -3.35
C THR A 323 -13.69 -0.29 -2.08
N SER A 324 -12.41 -0.27 -1.70
CA SER A 324 -11.91 -0.80 -0.43
C SER A 324 -10.91 0.15 0.19
N THR A 325 -10.80 0.11 1.51
CA THR A 325 -9.82 0.90 2.27
C THR A 325 -8.99 -0.02 3.15
N SER A 326 -7.70 0.26 3.27
CA SER A 326 -6.79 -0.52 4.11
C SER A 326 -7.04 -0.26 5.60
N ASN A 327 -6.43 -1.09 6.43
CA ASN A 327 -6.18 -0.71 7.83
C ASN A 327 -5.35 0.58 7.87
N GLU A 328 -5.55 1.33 8.94
CA GLU A 328 -4.76 2.52 9.26
C GLU A 328 -3.37 2.12 9.75
N GLN A 329 -2.33 2.83 9.30
CA GLN A 329 -0.98 2.78 9.84
C GLN A 329 -0.69 4.07 10.60
N ILE A 330 -0.27 3.93 11.86
CA ILE A 330 0.14 5.05 12.71
C ILE A 330 1.65 4.99 12.88
N THR A 331 2.32 6.08 12.55
CA THR A 331 3.75 6.31 12.78
C THR A 331 3.91 7.36 13.87
N GLU A 332 4.50 6.99 15.00
CA GLU A 332 4.85 7.93 16.06
C GLU A 332 6.19 8.57 15.73
N VAL A 333 6.27 9.89 15.82
CA VAL A 333 7.50 10.65 15.60
C VAL A 333 7.99 11.22 16.91
N ARG A 334 9.27 10.96 17.24
CA ARG A 334 9.91 11.52 18.43
C ARG A 334 9.99 13.04 18.34
N PRO A 335 9.95 13.77 19.48
CA PRO A 335 10.23 15.20 19.47
C PRO A 335 11.60 15.49 18.85
N ALA A 336 11.69 16.60 18.13
CA ALA A 336 12.93 17.13 17.54
C ALA A 336 13.04 18.63 17.84
N ALA A 337 14.24 19.10 18.12
CA ALA A 337 14.51 20.50 18.41
C ALA A 337 15.79 20.95 17.70
N ASP A 338 15.75 22.06 17.01
CA ASP A 338 16.86 22.61 16.24
C ASP A 338 17.45 23.79 17.03
N LEU A 339 18.69 23.64 17.46
CA LEU A 339 19.42 24.63 18.24
C LEU A 339 20.35 25.42 17.34
N ALA A 340 20.08 26.69 17.18
CA ALA A 340 20.97 27.61 16.46
C ALA A 340 21.83 28.43 17.44
N VAL A 341 23.14 28.42 17.23
CA VAL A 341 24.10 29.21 18.02
C VAL A 341 24.56 30.41 17.23
N THR A 342 24.64 31.57 17.89
CA THR A 342 25.35 32.75 17.35
C THR A 342 26.31 33.25 18.40
N LYS A 343 27.50 33.68 17.96
CA LYS A 343 28.57 34.19 18.80
C LYS A 343 29.14 35.48 18.26
N ALA A 344 29.30 36.49 19.12
CA ALA A 344 29.90 37.78 18.76
C ALA A 344 30.88 38.23 19.85
N ALA A 345 31.88 38.96 19.48
CA ALA A 345 32.79 39.67 20.38
C ALA A 345 32.52 41.18 20.31
N ASP A 346 32.71 41.87 21.42
CA ASP A 346 32.58 43.34 21.51
C ASP A 346 33.70 44.08 20.76
N ALA A 347 34.81 43.39 20.46
CA ALA A 347 35.94 43.94 19.68
C ALA A 347 36.58 42.84 18.81
N THR A 348 37.06 43.21 17.63
CA THR A 348 37.85 42.34 16.75
C THR A 348 39.35 42.36 17.10
N THR A 349 39.78 43.38 17.83
CA THR A 349 41.17 43.57 18.29
C THR A 349 41.15 44.08 19.73
N VAL A 350 42.00 43.51 20.59
CA VAL A 350 42.23 43.94 21.97
C VAL A 350 43.71 43.86 22.28
N THR A 351 44.20 44.62 23.27
CA THR A 351 45.60 44.57 23.71
C THR A 351 45.75 43.62 24.92
N VAL A 352 46.91 43.00 25.08
CA VAL A 352 47.23 42.20 26.28
C VAL A 352 46.93 43.00 27.54
N GLY A 353 46.16 42.41 28.47
CA GLY A 353 45.66 43.02 29.70
C GLY A 353 44.25 43.57 29.62
N GLN A 354 43.71 43.81 28.44
CA GLN A 354 42.31 44.25 28.21
C GLN A 354 41.32 43.10 28.31
N THR A 355 40.07 43.45 28.49
CA THR A 355 38.95 42.49 28.53
C THR A 355 38.30 42.40 27.16
N VAL A 356 38.02 41.21 26.72
CA VAL A 356 37.10 40.91 25.60
C VAL A 356 35.81 40.31 26.16
N THR A 357 34.69 40.77 25.60
CA THR A 357 33.35 40.28 25.97
C THR A 357 32.74 39.53 24.81
N TYR A 358 32.44 38.24 25.05
CA TYR A 358 31.70 37.42 24.10
C TYR A 358 30.23 37.38 24.50
N ARG A 359 29.35 37.54 23.48
CA ARG A 359 27.92 37.26 23.60
C ARG A 359 27.64 36.00 22.84
N ILE A 360 27.20 34.95 23.52
CA ILE A 360 26.77 33.66 22.96
C ILE A 360 25.25 33.59 23.08
N THR A 361 24.57 33.33 22.00
CA THR A 361 23.11 33.14 21.99
C THR A 361 22.80 31.78 21.45
N VAL A 362 22.00 30.99 22.17
CA VAL A 362 21.41 29.74 21.70
C VAL A 362 19.91 29.94 21.57
N ARG A 363 19.37 29.56 20.42
CA ARG A 363 17.94 29.62 20.13
C ARG A 363 17.44 28.23 19.75
N ASN A 364 16.30 27.83 20.30
CA ASN A 364 15.55 26.69 19.79
C ASN A 364 14.65 27.19 18.65
N THR A 365 14.86 26.69 17.42
CA THR A 365 14.06 27.04 16.24
C THR A 365 12.99 26.01 15.94
N GLY A 366 12.68 25.14 16.92
CA GLY A 366 11.60 24.16 16.90
C GLY A 366 11.88 22.87 16.12
N PRO A 367 10.89 22.07 15.87
CA PRO A 367 9.46 22.29 16.08
C PRO A 367 8.93 21.95 17.49
N ASN A 368 9.77 21.44 18.39
CA ASN A 368 9.38 21.09 19.76
C ASN A 368 10.26 21.79 20.78
N ASP A 369 9.84 21.80 22.04
CA ASP A 369 10.66 22.20 23.16
C ASP A 369 11.90 21.29 23.24
N SER A 370 13.02 21.90 23.66
CA SER A 370 14.29 21.21 23.84
C SER A 370 14.60 21.05 25.31
N SER A 371 15.10 19.87 25.68
CA SER A 371 15.47 19.57 27.06
C SER A 371 16.97 19.31 27.21
N GLY A 372 17.51 19.62 28.38
CA GLY A 372 18.91 19.39 28.69
C GLY A 372 19.89 20.16 27.80
N VAL A 373 19.50 21.33 27.33
CA VAL A 373 20.34 22.18 26.44
C VAL A 373 21.62 22.58 27.14
N THR A 374 22.73 22.32 26.48
CA THR A 374 24.06 22.75 26.93
C THR A 374 24.84 23.41 25.78
N VAL A 375 25.62 24.43 26.11
CA VAL A 375 26.55 25.07 25.17
C VAL A 375 27.95 24.88 25.72
N THR A 376 28.85 24.35 24.89
CA THR A 376 30.27 24.23 25.22
C THR A 376 31.00 25.40 24.56
N ASP A 377 31.60 26.28 25.39
CA ASP A 377 32.42 27.42 25.00
C ASP A 377 33.67 27.44 25.86
N ARG A 378 34.73 26.81 25.42
CA ARG A 378 35.99 26.75 26.13
C ARG A 378 36.90 27.89 25.63
N LEU A 379 37.24 28.80 26.54
CA LEU A 379 38.15 29.89 26.20
C LEU A 379 39.48 29.32 25.65
N PRO A 380 39.97 29.83 24.50
CA PRO A 380 41.23 29.41 23.90
C PRO A 380 42.42 29.91 24.73
N ASP A 381 43.60 29.32 24.47
CA ASP A 381 44.86 29.77 25.07
C ASP A 381 45.08 31.25 24.76
N GLY A 382 45.53 32.04 25.76
CA GLY A 382 45.71 33.48 25.64
C GLY A 382 44.53 34.30 26.13
N LEU A 383 43.46 33.64 26.59
CA LEU A 383 42.30 34.26 27.25
C LEU A 383 42.11 33.66 28.64
N ALA A 384 42.03 34.48 29.68
CA ALA A 384 41.75 34.06 31.06
C ALA A 384 40.33 34.43 31.46
N PHE A 385 39.57 33.50 32.02
CA PHE A 385 38.20 33.73 32.48
C PHE A 385 38.13 34.85 33.54
N LEU A 386 37.15 35.73 33.42
CA LEU A 386 36.83 36.77 34.40
C LEU A 386 35.44 36.61 35.00
N SER A 387 34.42 36.52 34.19
CA SER A 387 33.03 36.32 34.61
C SER A 387 32.18 35.79 33.51
N ALA A 388 31.07 35.16 33.86
CA ALA A 388 30.01 34.73 32.99
C ALA A 388 28.65 35.09 33.59
N ASP A 389 27.74 35.64 32.77
CA ASP A 389 26.40 36.08 33.16
C ASP A 389 25.42 35.59 32.10
N GLY A 390 24.60 34.60 32.48
CA GLY A 390 23.63 33.96 31.60
C GLY A 390 22.21 34.37 31.95
N THR A 391 21.32 34.50 30.94
CA THR A 391 19.86 34.68 31.18
C THR A 391 19.28 33.46 31.84
N ASP A 392 19.81 32.27 31.51
CA ASP A 392 19.36 31.00 31.99
C ASP A 392 20.54 30.10 32.36
N GLY A 393 20.37 29.28 33.39
CA GLY A 393 21.29 28.26 33.80
C GLY A 393 22.61 28.78 34.42
N SER A 394 23.71 28.02 34.25
CA SER A 394 25.01 28.30 34.86
C SER A 394 26.18 27.90 33.94
N TYR A 395 27.26 28.70 33.96
CA TYR A 395 28.51 28.44 33.23
C TYR A 395 29.58 27.93 34.18
N ASP A 396 30.23 26.82 33.84
CA ASP A 396 31.40 26.30 34.51
C ASP A 396 32.71 26.67 33.78
N PRO A 397 33.53 27.54 34.30
CA PRO A 397 34.76 28.00 33.61
C PRO A 397 35.82 26.91 33.50
N ALA A 398 35.79 25.85 34.34
CA ALA A 398 36.77 24.79 34.29
C ALA A 398 36.55 23.87 33.08
N THR A 399 35.33 23.65 32.74
CA THR A 399 34.94 22.79 31.60
C THR A 399 34.56 23.59 30.34
N GLY A 400 34.24 24.91 30.49
CA GLY A 400 33.68 25.75 29.42
C GLY A 400 32.23 25.40 29.09
N ARG A 401 31.50 24.76 30.00
CA ARG A 401 30.12 24.30 29.77
C ARG A 401 29.11 25.26 30.39
N TRP A 402 28.24 25.78 29.56
CA TRP A 402 27.03 26.47 29.97
C TRP A 402 25.85 25.51 29.94
N THR A 403 25.30 25.19 31.11
CA THR A 403 24.09 24.35 31.26
C THR A 403 22.89 25.30 31.22
N VAL A 404 22.19 25.35 30.07
CA VAL A 404 21.01 26.20 29.88
C VAL A 404 19.77 25.57 30.54
N GLY A 405 19.60 24.24 30.39
CA GLY A 405 18.41 23.51 30.82
C GLY A 405 17.38 23.36 29.70
N ASP A 406 16.10 23.52 30.02
CA ASP A 406 15.02 23.39 29.04
C ASP A 406 14.84 24.72 28.28
N LEU A 407 14.64 24.63 26.96
CA LEU A 407 14.46 25.76 26.08
C LEU A 407 13.24 25.52 25.17
N ALA A 408 12.16 26.26 25.42
CA ALA A 408 10.92 26.13 24.66
C ALA A 408 11.11 26.44 23.17
N ASP A 409 10.21 25.91 22.30
CA ASP A 409 10.18 26.26 20.89
C ASP A 409 10.11 27.79 20.70
N GLY A 410 10.99 28.32 19.86
CA GLY A 410 11.16 29.76 19.59
C GLY A 410 11.92 30.53 20.68
N ALA A 411 12.20 29.97 21.84
CA ALA A 411 12.91 30.63 22.95
C ALA A 411 14.42 30.78 22.67
N THR A 412 15.00 31.71 23.40
CA THR A 412 16.43 32.10 23.26
C THR A 412 17.03 32.30 24.64
N ALA A 413 18.23 31.73 24.85
CA ALA A 413 19.05 32.01 26.01
C ALA A 413 20.35 32.70 25.58
N THR A 414 20.90 33.58 26.43
CA THR A 414 22.11 34.37 26.13
C THR A 414 23.10 34.26 27.29
N LEU A 415 24.37 34.04 26.96
CA LEU A 415 25.50 34.09 27.88
C LEU A 415 26.42 35.26 27.49
N VAL A 416 26.77 36.11 28.46
CA VAL A 416 27.82 37.15 28.35
C VAL A 416 29.05 36.61 29.06
N LEU A 417 30.09 36.26 28.29
CA LEU A 417 31.33 35.69 28.80
C LEU A 417 32.44 36.73 28.69
N ARG A 418 33.07 37.11 29.81
CA ARG A 418 34.18 38.06 29.87
C ARG A 418 35.49 37.35 30.13
N ALA A 419 36.50 37.68 29.32
CA ALA A 419 37.81 37.11 29.41
C ALA A 419 38.90 38.20 29.31
N LYS A 420 40.03 38.04 30.05
CA LYS A 420 41.20 38.92 29.98
C LYS A 420 42.19 38.37 28.96
N ALA A 421 42.61 39.19 28.01
CA ALA A 421 43.68 38.85 27.08
C ALA A 421 45.03 38.74 27.83
N THR A 422 45.69 37.58 27.73
CA THR A 422 46.93 37.27 28.47
C THR A 422 48.10 37.02 27.56
N LYS A 423 47.91 36.75 26.26
CA LYS A 423 48.94 36.43 25.29
C LYS A 423 48.59 37.03 23.93
N ALA A 424 49.56 37.68 23.27
CA ALA A 424 49.38 38.21 21.93
C ALA A 424 49.25 37.12 20.89
N GLY A 425 48.41 37.33 19.88
CA GLY A 425 48.13 36.43 18.75
C GLY A 425 46.67 36.36 18.41
N PRO A 426 46.32 35.71 17.29
CA PRO A 426 44.93 35.48 16.93
C PRO A 426 44.31 34.41 17.85
N THR A 427 43.09 34.67 18.33
CA THR A 427 42.35 33.77 19.18
C THR A 427 40.99 33.48 18.58
N GLY A 428 40.73 32.24 18.16
CA GLY A 428 39.41 31.79 17.75
C GLY A 428 38.67 31.17 18.93
N ASN A 429 37.47 31.66 19.24
CA ASN A 429 36.62 31.09 20.28
C ASN A 429 35.34 30.54 19.70
N THR A 430 35.05 29.27 19.98
CA THR A 430 33.95 28.49 19.39
C THR A 430 32.94 28.13 20.47
N ALA A 431 31.65 28.28 20.16
CA ALA A 431 30.53 27.80 20.97
C ALA A 431 29.78 26.72 20.20
N THR A 432 29.42 25.62 20.85
CA THR A 432 28.65 24.51 20.27
C THR A 432 27.53 24.06 21.22
N ALA A 433 26.29 24.04 20.71
CA ALA A 433 25.12 23.60 21.45
C ALA A 433 24.79 22.10 21.21
N THR A 434 24.22 21.46 22.23
CA THR A 434 23.65 20.12 22.19
C THR A 434 22.43 20.03 23.09
N ALA A 435 21.51 19.08 22.80
CA ALA A 435 20.32 18.79 23.60
C ALA A 435 20.03 17.30 23.62
N ASN A 436 18.93 16.89 24.30
CA ASN A 436 18.47 15.50 24.34
C ASN A 436 17.70 15.10 23.07
N GLU A 437 16.94 16.04 22.49
CA GLU A 437 16.17 15.82 21.26
C GLU A 437 17.10 15.82 20.05
N LYS A 438 16.68 15.10 19.01
CA LYS A 438 17.39 15.12 17.73
C LYS A 438 17.31 16.51 17.10
N ASP A 439 18.46 17.02 16.72
CA ASP A 439 18.57 18.24 15.93
C ASP A 439 18.59 17.89 14.44
N PRO A 440 17.61 18.39 13.67
CA PRO A 440 17.52 18.11 12.23
C PRO A 440 18.52 18.91 11.39
N ASP A 441 19.12 19.98 11.94
CA ASP A 441 20.12 20.82 11.26
C ASP A 441 21.30 21.14 12.18
N THR A 442 22.23 20.21 12.29
CA THR A 442 23.44 20.38 13.13
C THR A 442 24.46 21.38 12.55
N THR A 443 24.23 21.93 11.37
CA THR A 443 25.18 22.89 10.76
C THR A 443 25.13 24.25 11.42
N ASN A 444 24.04 24.61 12.08
CA ASN A 444 23.83 25.87 12.80
C ASN A 444 24.12 25.79 14.31
N ASN A 445 24.48 24.60 14.84
CA ASN A 445 24.74 24.39 16.27
C ASN A 445 26.06 24.95 16.75
N THR A 446 26.93 25.45 15.86
CA THR A 446 28.27 25.89 16.17
C THR A 446 28.54 27.24 15.52
N ASP A 447 29.13 28.16 16.30
CA ASP A 447 29.61 29.41 15.78
C ASP A 447 30.97 29.80 16.40
N THR A 448 31.81 30.46 15.61
CA THR A 448 33.19 30.84 15.96
C THR A 448 33.44 32.32 15.67
N VAL A 449 33.97 33.00 16.65
CA VAL A 449 34.47 34.39 16.46
C VAL A 449 35.95 34.46 16.75
N SER A 450 36.67 35.20 15.92
CA SER A 450 38.12 35.46 16.07
C SER A 450 38.37 36.85 16.56
N VAL A 451 39.29 36.96 17.55
CA VAL A 451 39.78 38.23 18.07
C VAL A 451 41.31 38.27 17.97
N CYS A 452 41.90 39.35 17.46
CA CYS A 452 43.33 39.54 17.45
C CYS A 452 43.79 40.22 18.76
N VAL A 453 44.69 39.57 19.50
CA VAL A 453 45.28 40.14 20.70
C VAL A 453 46.61 40.75 20.33
N GLU A 454 46.73 42.07 20.43
CA GLU A 454 47.97 42.81 20.20
C GLU A 454 48.88 42.82 21.44
N PRO A 455 50.22 42.93 21.27
CA PRO A 455 51.12 43.09 22.40
C PRO A 455 50.78 44.34 23.25
N ALA A 456 51.00 44.27 24.54
CA ALA A 456 50.92 45.49 25.39
C ALA A 456 51.85 46.53 24.87
N PRO A 457 51.44 47.83 24.82
CA PRO A 457 52.35 48.89 24.46
C PRO A 457 53.55 48.86 25.39
N SER A 458 54.73 48.78 24.80
CA SER A 458 55.98 48.87 25.57
C SER A 458 56.01 50.26 26.26
N CYS A 459 56.08 50.27 27.61
CA CYS A 459 56.34 51.51 28.30
C CYS A 459 57.65 52.10 27.72
N CYS A 460 57.57 53.26 27.18
CA CYS A 460 58.69 54.02 26.71
C CYS A 460 59.80 54.06 27.80
N ASP A 461 61.02 53.81 27.35
CA ASP A 461 62.23 54.00 28.13
C ASP A 461 62.30 55.43 28.55
N PRO A 462 62.31 55.78 29.86
CA PRO A 462 62.40 57.21 30.28
C PRO A 462 63.81 57.79 30.24
N CYS A 463 64.75 57.20 29.48
CA CYS A 463 66.16 57.65 29.43
C CYS A 463 66.62 58.03 28.00
N ALA A 464 65.92 58.91 27.28
CA ALA A 464 66.48 59.54 26.12
C ALA A 464 66.18 61.06 26.18
N GLY A 465 66.98 61.80 26.97
CA GLY A 465 66.87 63.20 27.09
C GLY A 465 67.85 63.83 28.10
N GLN A 466 69.11 63.55 27.88
CA GLN A 466 70.18 64.43 28.31
C GLN A 466 71.33 64.30 27.34
N GLU A 467 71.38 65.24 26.37
CA GLU A 467 72.50 66.09 25.99
C GLU A 467 71.97 67.16 25.06
#